data_997a13e7b8cf7cc871a3530e8df18b72
#
_entry.id   997a13e7b8cf7cc871a3530e8df18b72
#
_cell.length_a   1.000
_cell.length_b   1.000
_cell.length_c   1.000
_cell.angle_alpha   90.00
_cell.angle_beta   90.00
_cell.angle_gamma   90.00
#
_symmetry.space_group_name_H-M   'P 1'
#
loop_
_entity.id
_entity.type
_entity.pdbx_description
1 polymer ?
#
loop_
_entity_poly.entity_id
_entity_poly.type
_entity_poly.pdbx_seq_one_letter_code
_entity_poly.pdbx_strand_id
1 'polypeptide(L)'
;RQVVSLKATAELAQKEYEQRAAELEAEGNQISGSLNELKGMIKSLGLDSIVTSSGFTRPTNSGRLSAGTWHYGLNVNGGVHLGMDIAAGVGTPIFAAGNGVVLASADGCSNDGYIGNSCGEAQGGSRGGGNQVYLLTSINDVTYAVKYLHMSPRTPLKTGTVVNAGDQIGAIGKSGNVTGAHVHIEVFKLGTMSLESYASSWSGDLAFGAGWGAAGLNRLC
;
A
#
# COMPACT_ATOMS: atom_id res chain seq x y z
N ARG A 1 42.35 25.47 24.97
CA ARG A 1 41.21 24.65 25.47
C ARG A 1 40.03 24.60 24.47
N GLN A 2 39.66 25.70 23.79
CA GLN A 2 38.55 25.71 22.79
C GLN A 2 38.80 24.81 21.57
N VAL A 3 40.02 24.74 21.03
CA VAL A 3 40.37 23.94 19.85
C VAL A 3 40.24 22.43 20.13
N VAL A 4 40.60 21.99 21.33
CA VAL A 4 40.48 20.59 21.75
C VAL A 4 39.01 20.18 21.88
N SER A 5 38.17 21.07 22.38
CA SER A 5 36.73 20.85 22.49
C SER A 5 36.04 20.73 21.11
N LEU A 6 36.41 21.59 20.17
CA LEU A 6 35.88 21.53 18.80
C LEU A 6 36.27 20.26 18.05
N LYS A 7 37.51 19.80 18.25
CA LYS A 7 38.01 18.54 17.66
C LYS A 7 37.24 17.34 18.20
N ALA A 8 37.03 17.27 19.52
CA ALA A 8 36.27 16.18 20.14
C ALA A 8 34.78 16.17 19.66
N THR A 9 34.16 17.34 19.50
CA THR A 9 32.80 17.46 18.97
C THR A 9 32.72 17.01 17.51
N ALA A 10 33.72 17.36 16.70
CA ALA A 10 33.76 16.93 15.29
C ALA A 10 33.97 15.41 15.16
N GLU A 11 34.79 14.82 16.00
CA GLU A 11 35.03 13.35 16.05
C GLU A 11 33.76 12.59 16.47
N LEU A 12 32.98 13.13 17.42
CA LEU A 12 31.70 12.56 17.83
C LEU A 12 30.67 12.64 16.69
N ALA A 13 30.53 13.80 16.05
CA ALA A 13 29.61 13.98 14.92
C ALA A 13 29.99 13.08 13.73
N GLN A 14 31.28 12.90 13.45
CA GLN A 14 31.75 11.97 12.42
C GLN A 14 31.32 10.53 12.73
N LYS A 15 31.48 10.11 14.00
CA LYS A 15 31.14 8.76 14.45
C LYS A 15 29.63 8.50 14.40
N GLU A 16 28.81 9.48 14.78
CA GLU A 16 27.36 9.42 14.66
C GLU A 16 26.92 9.32 13.18
N TYR A 17 27.56 10.08 12.29
CA TYR A 17 27.31 10.02 10.85
C TYR A 17 27.63 8.63 10.27
N GLU A 18 28.79 8.07 10.62
CA GLU A 18 29.23 6.74 10.17
C GLU A 18 28.28 5.63 10.68
N GLN A 19 27.84 5.72 11.94
CA GLN A 19 26.84 4.80 12.49
C GLN A 19 25.51 4.88 11.73
N ARG A 20 25.02 6.09 11.48
CA ARG A 20 23.76 6.28 10.75
C ARG A 20 23.84 5.82 9.30
N ALA A 21 24.98 6.02 8.64
CA ALA A 21 25.22 5.53 7.29
C ALA A 21 25.20 3.98 7.25
N ALA A 22 25.82 3.31 8.22
CA ALA A 22 25.82 1.85 8.32
C ALA A 22 24.41 1.29 8.61
N GLU A 23 23.62 1.95 9.46
CA GLU A 23 22.21 1.58 9.71
C GLU A 23 21.38 1.67 8.44
N LEU A 24 21.50 2.78 7.69
CA LEU A 24 20.77 2.99 6.42
C LEU A 24 21.19 1.97 5.35
N GLU A 25 22.47 1.60 5.29
CA GLU A 25 22.95 0.56 4.39
C GLU A 25 22.39 -0.82 4.77
N ALA A 26 22.33 -1.15 6.05
CA ALA A 26 21.74 -2.40 6.54
C ALA A 26 20.23 -2.47 6.25
N GLU A 27 19.49 -1.39 6.47
CA GLU A 27 18.07 -1.29 6.12
C GLU A 27 17.86 -1.46 4.60
N GLY A 28 18.68 -0.79 3.77
CA GLY A 28 18.63 -0.92 2.31
C GLY A 28 18.90 -2.35 1.82
N ASN A 29 19.84 -3.05 2.44
CA ASN A 29 20.15 -4.45 2.13
C ASN A 29 19.00 -5.38 2.54
N GLN A 30 18.35 -5.14 3.69
CA GLN A 30 17.20 -5.91 4.14
C GLN A 30 16.00 -5.73 3.20
N ILE A 31 15.71 -4.50 2.77
CA ILE A 31 14.65 -4.19 1.80
C ILE A 31 14.94 -4.88 0.46
N SER A 32 16.18 -4.82 -0.02
CA SER A 32 16.59 -5.48 -1.27
C SER A 32 16.48 -7.00 -1.18
N GLY A 33 16.81 -7.60 -0.04
CA GLY A 33 16.64 -9.03 0.22
C GLY A 33 15.18 -9.44 0.15
N SER A 34 14.30 -8.73 0.85
CA SER A 34 12.86 -8.97 0.85
C SER A 34 12.23 -8.80 -0.54
N LEU A 35 12.70 -7.82 -1.31
CA LEU A 35 12.23 -7.61 -2.68
C LEU A 35 12.68 -8.75 -3.62
N ASN A 36 13.89 -9.27 -3.46
CA ASN A 36 14.38 -10.40 -4.25
C ASN A 36 13.65 -11.71 -3.91
N GLU A 37 13.34 -11.95 -2.64
CA GLU A 37 12.50 -13.08 -2.22
C GLU A 37 11.10 -12.96 -2.83
N LEU A 38 10.49 -11.78 -2.78
CA LEU A 38 9.20 -11.51 -3.40
C LEU A 38 9.23 -11.77 -4.91
N LYS A 39 10.24 -11.29 -5.62
CA LYS A 39 10.41 -11.53 -7.07
C LYS A 39 10.57 -13.03 -7.38
N GLY A 40 11.30 -13.75 -6.54
CA GLY A 40 11.43 -15.21 -6.64
C GLY A 40 10.10 -15.93 -6.44
N MET A 41 9.34 -15.55 -5.43
CA MET A 41 7.99 -16.08 -5.19
C MET A 41 7.05 -15.77 -6.36
N ILE A 42 6.99 -14.54 -6.84
CA ILE A 42 6.16 -14.11 -7.96
C ILE A 42 6.48 -14.92 -9.21
N LYS A 43 7.76 -15.11 -9.53
CA LYS A 43 8.19 -15.93 -10.68
C LYS A 43 7.73 -17.38 -10.57
N SER A 44 7.65 -17.94 -9.36
CA SER A 44 7.18 -19.30 -9.12
C SER A 44 5.65 -19.47 -9.20
N LEU A 45 4.89 -18.36 -9.15
CA LEU A 45 3.42 -18.39 -9.15
C LEU A 45 2.79 -18.53 -10.54
N GLY A 46 3.56 -18.40 -11.62
CA GLY A 46 3.05 -18.52 -12.99
C GLY A 46 1.97 -17.46 -13.29
N LEU A 47 2.23 -16.20 -12.96
CA LEU A 47 1.26 -15.10 -13.06
C LEU A 47 0.73 -14.90 -14.49
N ASP A 48 1.47 -15.31 -15.50
CA ASP A 48 1.02 -15.26 -16.89
C ASP A 48 -0.14 -16.24 -17.19
N SER A 49 -0.41 -17.18 -16.28
CA SER A 49 -1.59 -18.05 -16.36
C SER A 49 -2.87 -17.44 -15.78
N ILE A 50 -2.77 -16.28 -15.12
CA ILE A 50 -3.94 -15.59 -14.55
C ILE A 50 -4.78 -15.00 -15.68
N VAL A 51 -6.01 -15.53 -15.83
CA VAL A 51 -6.96 -15.04 -16.83
C VAL A 51 -7.43 -13.62 -16.47
N THR A 52 -7.45 -12.72 -17.45
CA THR A 52 -7.97 -11.36 -17.24
C THR A 52 -9.45 -11.39 -16.83
N SER A 53 -9.86 -10.49 -15.93
CA SER A 53 -11.26 -10.31 -15.55
C SER A 53 -11.98 -9.48 -16.60
N SER A 54 -13.30 -9.70 -16.80
CA SER A 54 -14.11 -8.95 -17.75
C SER A 54 -14.55 -7.58 -17.23
N GLY A 55 -14.21 -7.22 -16.00
CA GLY A 55 -14.57 -5.94 -15.37
C GLY A 55 -14.14 -5.90 -13.91
N PHE A 56 -14.29 -4.72 -13.30
CA PHE A 56 -14.05 -4.56 -11.88
C PHE A 56 -15.15 -5.20 -11.03
N THR A 57 -14.77 -5.98 -10.04
CA THR A 57 -15.69 -6.49 -9.02
C THR A 57 -15.88 -5.44 -7.93
N ARG A 58 -17.08 -5.32 -7.43
CA ARG A 58 -17.39 -4.43 -6.31
C ARG A 58 -16.57 -4.83 -5.07
N PRO A 59 -15.89 -3.89 -4.41
CA PRO A 59 -14.95 -4.20 -3.32
C PRO A 59 -15.62 -4.63 -2.01
N THR A 60 -16.95 -4.40 -1.86
CA THR A 60 -17.72 -4.84 -0.69
C THR A 60 -19.19 -4.98 -1.04
N ASN A 61 -19.89 -5.94 -0.41
CA ASN A 61 -21.33 -6.18 -0.63
C ASN A 61 -22.23 -5.20 0.14
N SER A 62 -21.68 -4.45 1.07
CA SER A 62 -22.43 -3.51 1.91
C SER A 62 -21.65 -2.20 2.10
N GLY A 63 -22.31 -1.21 2.66
CA GLY A 63 -21.72 0.09 2.89
C GLY A 63 -22.14 1.13 1.86
N ARG A 64 -21.76 2.38 2.14
CA ARG A 64 -22.05 3.54 1.30
C ARG A 64 -20.78 4.26 0.91
N LEU A 65 -20.72 4.81 -0.28
CA LEU A 65 -19.68 5.75 -0.65
C LEU A 65 -19.76 6.96 0.29
N SER A 66 -18.73 7.16 1.09
CA SER A 66 -18.67 8.23 2.10
C SER A 66 -17.76 9.38 1.70
N ALA A 67 -16.76 9.12 0.86
CA ALA A 67 -15.89 10.12 0.27
C ALA A 67 -15.34 9.66 -1.09
N GLY A 68 -15.04 10.60 -1.95
CA GLY A 68 -14.34 10.40 -3.21
C GLY A 68 -13.34 11.53 -3.45
N THR A 69 -12.62 11.52 -4.54
CA THR A 69 -11.59 12.53 -4.87
C THR A 69 -12.11 13.96 -4.91
N TRP A 70 -13.41 14.15 -5.04
CA TRP A 70 -14.12 15.45 -5.05
C TRP A 70 -14.66 15.88 -3.68
N HIS A 71 -14.48 15.08 -2.62
CA HIS A 71 -15.30 15.16 -1.41
C HIS A 71 -14.69 15.99 -0.27
N TYR A 72 -13.38 16.23 -0.30
CA TYR A 72 -12.72 17.00 0.74
C TYR A 72 -12.67 18.48 0.42
N GLY A 73 -13.08 19.32 1.40
CA GLY A 73 -12.81 20.76 1.37
C GLY A 73 -11.31 21.05 1.56
N LEU A 74 -10.88 22.25 1.17
CA LEU A 74 -9.47 22.69 1.23
C LEU A 74 -8.82 22.57 2.62
N ASN A 75 -9.61 22.42 3.67
CA ASN A 75 -9.13 22.33 5.06
C ASN A 75 -8.69 20.90 5.48
N VAL A 76 -8.89 19.90 4.63
CA VAL A 76 -8.49 18.51 4.89
C VAL A 76 -7.45 18.11 3.85
N ASN A 77 -6.21 17.87 4.27
CA ASN A 77 -5.07 17.51 3.42
C ASN A 77 -4.92 18.40 2.17
N GLY A 78 -5.20 19.71 2.28
CA GLY A 78 -5.19 20.62 1.14
C GLY A 78 -6.32 20.35 0.12
N GLY A 79 -7.39 19.68 0.51
CA GLY A 79 -8.51 19.32 -0.36
C GLY A 79 -8.30 18.06 -1.20
N VAL A 80 -7.20 17.33 -0.99
CA VAL A 80 -6.86 16.14 -1.79
C VAL A 80 -7.25 14.86 -1.04
N HIS A 81 -8.20 14.13 -1.60
CA HIS A 81 -8.49 12.73 -1.26
C HIS A 81 -8.05 11.85 -2.43
N LEU A 82 -7.21 10.85 -2.15
CA LEU A 82 -6.50 10.11 -3.20
C LEU A 82 -7.25 8.89 -3.71
N GLY A 83 -8.48 8.69 -3.27
CA GLY A 83 -9.25 7.51 -3.63
C GLY A 83 -10.73 7.64 -3.30
N MET A 84 -11.32 6.52 -3.02
CA MET A 84 -12.74 6.36 -2.71
C MET A 84 -12.89 5.66 -1.36
N ASP A 85 -13.70 6.24 -0.47
CA ASP A 85 -14.03 5.64 0.82
C ASP A 85 -15.41 4.98 0.80
N ILE A 86 -15.46 3.74 1.20
CA ILE A 86 -16.73 3.02 1.43
C ILE A 86 -16.85 2.74 2.94
N ALA A 87 -17.76 3.46 3.58
CA ALA A 87 -18.05 3.30 5.00
C ALA A 87 -18.98 2.10 5.23
N ALA A 88 -18.54 1.18 6.08
CA ALA A 88 -19.31 0.06 6.59
C ALA A 88 -18.77 -0.38 7.96
N GLY A 89 -19.45 -1.29 8.63
CA GLY A 89 -19.03 -1.78 9.94
C GLY A 89 -17.69 -2.52 9.90
N VAL A 90 -16.94 -2.44 11.01
CA VAL A 90 -15.73 -3.25 11.20
C VAL A 90 -16.06 -4.73 10.99
N GLY A 91 -15.20 -5.45 10.26
CA GLY A 91 -15.41 -6.85 9.90
C GLY A 91 -16.17 -7.09 8.61
N THR A 92 -16.72 -6.05 7.96
CA THR A 92 -17.34 -6.20 6.63
C THR A 92 -16.31 -6.73 5.63
N PRO A 93 -16.57 -7.81 4.88
CA PRO A 93 -15.64 -8.36 3.91
C PRO A 93 -15.25 -7.37 2.81
N ILE A 94 -13.96 -7.40 2.45
CA ILE A 94 -13.39 -6.69 1.30
C ILE A 94 -13.00 -7.72 0.26
N PHE A 95 -13.36 -7.49 -1.01
CA PHE A 95 -13.19 -8.42 -2.11
C PHE A 95 -12.19 -7.90 -3.16
N ALA A 96 -11.49 -8.82 -3.81
CA ALA A 96 -10.59 -8.53 -4.90
C ALA A 96 -11.34 -7.93 -6.09
N ALA A 97 -10.83 -6.80 -6.61
CA ALA A 97 -11.43 -6.08 -7.74
C ALA A 97 -11.33 -6.86 -9.07
N GLY A 98 -10.44 -7.81 -9.17
CA GLY A 98 -10.23 -8.64 -10.35
C GLY A 98 -9.29 -9.80 -10.05
N ASN A 99 -9.07 -10.68 -11.03
CA ASN A 99 -8.10 -11.78 -10.93
C ASN A 99 -6.67 -11.19 -10.86
N GLY A 100 -5.87 -11.70 -9.94
CA GLY A 100 -4.54 -11.12 -9.75
C GLY A 100 -3.75 -11.73 -8.60
N VAL A 101 -2.80 -10.97 -8.10
CA VAL A 101 -1.91 -11.36 -7.00
C VAL A 101 -1.76 -10.22 -5.99
N VAL A 102 -1.69 -10.55 -4.72
CA VAL A 102 -1.34 -9.59 -3.68
C VAL A 102 0.14 -9.23 -3.83
N LEU A 103 0.40 -8.04 -4.35
CA LEU A 103 1.75 -7.53 -4.62
C LEU A 103 2.48 -7.12 -3.34
N ALA A 104 1.74 -6.51 -2.41
CA ALA A 104 2.22 -6.17 -1.09
C ALA A 104 1.08 -6.17 -0.08
N SER A 105 1.37 -6.46 1.18
CA SER A 105 0.43 -6.31 2.27
C SER A 105 1.14 -5.86 3.54
N ALA A 106 0.44 -5.13 4.39
CA ALA A 106 0.89 -4.74 5.71
C ALA A 106 -0.20 -5.05 6.74
N ASP A 107 0.20 -5.59 7.88
CA ASP A 107 -0.68 -5.94 9.00
C ASP A 107 0.05 -5.67 10.32
N GLY A 108 -0.69 -5.48 11.40
CA GLY A 108 -0.15 -5.22 12.74
C GLY A 108 -0.67 -3.92 13.37
N CYS A 109 -1.47 -3.13 12.64
CA CYS A 109 -2.15 -1.98 13.20
C CYS A 109 -3.45 -2.40 13.92
N SER A 110 -3.72 -1.86 15.10
CA SER A 110 -4.98 -2.07 15.81
C SER A 110 -6.16 -1.30 15.19
N ASN A 111 -7.41 -1.65 15.57
CA ASN A 111 -8.64 -0.98 15.09
C ASN A 111 -9.00 0.30 15.89
N ASP A 112 -8.03 0.96 16.48
CA ASP A 112 -8.18 2.19 17.27
C ASP A 112 -7.64 3.44 16.55
N GLY A 113 -7.63 3.41 15.22
CA GLY A 113 -7.16 4.50 14.37
C GLY A 113 -7.84 5.84 14.67
N TYR A 114 -7.10 6.93 14.44
CA TYR A 114 -7.52 8.31 14.66
C TYR A 114 -6.80 9.24 13.67
N ILE A 115 -7.27 10.48 13.53
CA ILE A 115 -6.63 11.48 12.65
C ILE A 115 -5.20 11.77 13.13
N GLY A 116 -4.24 11.60 12.23
CA GLY A 116 -2.80 11.75 12.51
C GLY A 116 -2.09 10.46 12.90
N ASN A 117 -2.80 9.32 13.03
CA ASN A 117 -2.18 8.02 13.27
C ASN A 117 -1.32 7.61 12.07
N SER A 118 -0.03 7.34 12.28
CA SER A 118 0.93 6.97 11.23
C SER A 118 1.07 5.46 10.98
N CYS A 119 0.30 4.62 11.70
CA CYS A 119 0.41 3.16 11.56
C CYS A 119 0.20 2.72 10.10
N GLY A 120 1.01 1.77 9.65
CA GLY A 120 1.06 1.25 8.29
C GLY A 120 2.48 1.27 7.72
N GLU A 121 3.24 2.33 7.89
CA GLU A 121 4.60 2.48 7.36
C GLU A 121 5.58 1.47 7.98
N ALA A 122 5.59 1.37 9.29
CA ALA A 122 6.44 0.41 10.01
C ALA A 122 6.07 -1.07 9.74
N GLN A 123 4.90 -1.32 9.16
CA GLN A 123 4.41 -2.62 8.73
C GLN A 123 4.68 -2.91 7.24
N GLY A 124 5.43 -2.03 6.54
CA GLY A 124 5.78 -2.17 5.14
C GLY A 124 4.71 -1.63 4.16
N GLY A 125 3.78 -0.84 4.64
CA GLY A 125 2.73 -0.20 3.85
C GLY A 125 2.87 1.33 3.76
N SER A 126 1.82 2.01 3.31
CA SER A 126 1.75 3.47 3.30
C SER A 126 1.56 4.02 4.71
N ARG A 127 2.23 5.13 5.02
CA ARG A 127 2.07 5.85 6.29
C ARG A 127 0.61 6.26 6.49
N GLY A 128 0.07 5.92 7.66
CA GLY A 128 -1.33 6.19 7.99
C GLY A 128 -2.35 5.29 7.31
N GLY A 129 -1.93 4.41 6.39
CA GLY A 129 -2.82 3.48 5.69
C GLY A 129 -3.36 2.34 6.55
N GLY A 130 -2.85 2.17 7.77
CA GLY A 130 -3.24 1.08 8.64
C GLY A 130 -2.86 -0.28 8.06
N ASN A 131 -3.68 -1.29 8.31
CA ASN A 131 -3.55 -2.60 7.66
C ASN A 131 -4.05 -2.49 6.22
N GLN A 132 -3.34 -3.09 5.27
CA GLN A 132 -3.55 -2.79 3.85
C GLN A 132 -3.15 -3.95 2.94
N VAL A 133 -3.78 -3.99 1.76
CA VAL A 133 -3.45 -4.89 0.65
C VAL A 133 -3.28 -4.08 -0.62
N TYR A 134 -2.25 -4.39 -1.38
CA TYR A 134 -2.03 -3.90 -2.74
C TYR A 134 -2.19 -5.08 -3.69
N LEU A 135 -3.24 -5.03 -4.50
CA LEU A 135 -3.57 -6.06 -5.48
C LEU A 135 -3.06 -5.63 -6.85
N LEU A 136 -2.23 -6.45 -7.47
CA LEU A 136 -1.92 -6.35 -8.90
C LEU A 136 -2.92 -7.23 -9.65
N THR A 137 -3.67 -6.66 -10.59
CA THR A 137 -4.78 -7.35 -11.27
C THR A 137 -4.82 -7.05 -12.75
N SER A 138 -5.36 -7.97 -13.55
CA SER A 138 -5.64 -7.78 -14.97
C SER A 138 -7.14 -7.70 -15.21
N ILE A 139 -7.58 -6.63 -15.87
CA ILE A 139 -8.99 -6.39 -16.18
C ILE A 139 -9.09 -5.91 -17.62
N ASN A 140 -9.79 -6.66 -18.47
CA ASN A 140 -9.88 -6.42 -19.92
C ASN A 140 -8.49 -6.23 -20.55
N ASP A 141 -7.55 -7.10 -20.25
CA ASP A 141 -6.15 -7.09 -20.72
C ASP A 141 -5.35 -5.82 -20.36
N VAL A 142 -5.82 -5.06 -19.38
CA VAL A 142 -5.11 -3.93 -18.79
C VAL A 142 -4.71 -4.27 -17.37
N THR A 143 -3.46 -4.02 -17.02
CA THR A 143 -2.93 -4.20 -15.68
C THR A 143 -3.23 -3.00 -14.81
N TYR A 144 -3.73 -3.25 -13.62
CA TYR A 144 -4.03 -2.27 -12.60
C TYR A 144 -3.37 -2.65 -11.26
N ALA A 145 -3.03 -1.64 -10.46
CA ALA A 145 -2.82 -1.80 -9.03
C ALA A 145 -4.03 -1.23 -8.29
N VAL A 146 -4.52 -1.97 -7.30
CA VAL A 146 -5.62 -1.53 -6.45
C VAL A 146 -5.16 -1.59 -5.00
N LYS A 147 -5.18 -0.45 -4.30
CA LYS A 147 -4.86 -0.35 -2.88
C LYS A 147 -6.13 -0.42 -2.06
N TYR A 148 -6.08 -1.17 -0.97
CA TYR A 148 -7.16 -1.27 0.01
C TYR A 148 -6.56 -0.98 1.38
N LEU A 149 -6.98 0.11 2.02
CA LEU A 149 -6.41 0.61 3.26
C LEU A 149 -7.41 0.48 4.42
N HIS A 150 -6.92 0.70 5.63
CA HIS A 150 -7.66 0.76 6.90
C HIS A 150 -8.34 -0.55 7.30
N MET A 151 -7.81 -1.68 6.84
CA MET A 151 -8.35 -3.01 7.13
C MET A 151 -8.27 -3.36 8.63
N SER A 152 -9.10 -4.31 9.05
CA SER A 152 -9.02 -4.94 10.36
C SER A 152 -7.72 -5.74 10.52
N PRO A 153 -7.14 -5.79 11.74
CA PRO A 153 -5.94 -6.59 11.98
C PRO A 153 -6.19 -8.07 11.73
N ARG A 154 -5.17 -8.75 11.25
CA ARG A 154 -5.15 -10.20 10.92
C ARG A 154 -6.11 -10.60 9.81
N THR A 155 -6.59 -9.65 9.01
CA THR A 155 -7.46 -9.93 7.86
C THR A 155 -6.80 -9.73 6.49
N PRO A 156 -5.77 -8.86 6.30
CA PRO A 156 -5.09 -8.74 5.01
C PRO A 156 -4.52 -10.08 4.55
N LEU A 157 -4.78 -10.44 3.29
CA LEU A 157 -4.10 -11.56 2.66
C LEU A 157 -2.61 -11.25 2.52
N LYS A 158 -1.80 -12.29 2.62
CA LYS A 158 -0.35 -12.17 2.53
C LYS A 158 0.12 -11.88 1.10
N THR A 159 1.22 -11.17 0.99
CA THR A 159 1.96 -10.98 -0.27
C THR A 159 2.19 -12.32 -0.98
N GLY A 160 2.04 -12.33 -2.30
CA GLY A 160 2.16 -13.52 -3.14
C GLY A 160 0.87 -14.36 -3.23
N THR A 161 -0.20 -14.04 -2.51
CA THR A 161 -1.47 -14.76 -2.64
C THR A 161 -2.13 -14.45 -3.98
N VAL A 162 -2.37 -15.48 -4.79
CA VAL A 162 -3.16 -15.38 -6.03
C VAL A 162 -4.64 -15.41 -5.67
N VAL A 163 -5.43 -14.55 -6.30
CA VAL A 163 -6.86 -14.40 -6.04
C VAL A 163 -7.66 -14.30 -7.34
N ASN A 164 -8.92 -14.72 -7.28
CA ASN A 164 -9.89 -14.46 -8.31
C ASN A 164 -10.73 -13.21 -7.97
N ALA A 165 -11.33 -12.62 -8.98
CA ALA A 165 -12.30 -11.54 -8.81
C ALA A 165 -13.40 -11.94 -7.83
N GLY A 166 -13.60 -11.15 -6.77
CA GLY A 166 -14.58 -11.44 -5.74
C GLY A 166 -14.11 -12.33 -4.59
N ASP A 167 -12.88 -12.83 -4.60
CA ASP A 167 -12.31 -13.51 -3.44
C ASP A 167 -12.12 -12.50 -2.29
N GLN A 168 -12.36 -12.92 -1.06
CA GLN A 168 -12.14 -12.07 0.11
C GLN A 168 -10.65 -11.86 0.34
N ILE A 169 -10.21 -10.59 0.36
CA ILE A 169 -8.82 -10.19 0.55
C ILE A 169 -8.54 -9.55 1.92
N GLY A 170 -9.57 -9.33 2.69
CA GLY A 170 -9.51 -8.75 4.04
C GLY A 170 -10.89 -8.34 4.54
N ALA A 171 -10.92 -7.49 5.55
CA ALA A 171 -12.15 -6.94 6.11
C ALA A 171 -11.97 -5.46 6.50
N ILE A 172 -13.04 -4.69 6.40
CA ILE A 172 -13.08 -3.28 6.81
C ILE A 172 -12.68 -3.16 8.28
N GLY A 173 -11.82 -2.24 8.57
CA GLY A 173 -11.35 -1.90 9.90
C GLY A 173 -11.50 -0.41 10.21
N LYS A 174 -10.77 -0.01 11.25
CA LYS A 174 -10.55 1.36 11.65
C LYS A 174 -9.08 1.54 12.03
N SER A 175 -8.16 1.09 11.18
CA SER A 175 -6.72 1.17 11.45
C SER A 175 -6.05 2.33 10.71
N GLY A 176 -5.01 2.92 11.31
CA GLY A 176 -4.29 4.05 10.72
C GLY A 176 -4.97 5.41 10.86
N ASN A 177 -4.81 6.27 9.86
CA ASN A 177 -5.29 7.65 9.84
C ASN A 177 -6.74 7.75 9.37
N VAL A 178 -7.68 7.62 10.29
CA VAL A 178 -9.12 7.49 9.98
C VAL A 178 -10.00 8.27 10.97
N THR A 179 -11.19 8.68 10.53
CA THR A 179 -12.26 9.21 11.38
C THR A 179 -13.23 8.13 11.85
N GLY A 180 -13.43 7.07 11.07
CA GLY A 180 -14.37 5.99 11.33
C GLY A 180 -14.05 4.74 10.51
N ALA A 181 -14.85 3.69 10.68
CA ALA A 181 -14.66 2.43 9.96
C ALA A 181 -15.04 2.59 8.47
N HIS A 182 -14.09 2.30 7.59
CA HIS A 182 -14.25 2.31 6.13
C HIS A 182 -13.12 1.53 5.48
N VAL A 183 -13.25 1.22 4.20
CA VAL A 183 -12.14 0.89 3.32
C VAL A 183 -11.86 2.08 2.41
N HIS A 184 -10.61 2.52 2.35
CA HIS A 184 -10.12 3.47 1.35
C HIS A 184 -9.53 2.69 0.18
N ILE A 185 -9.91 3.06 -1.04
CA ILE A 185 -9.51 2.36 -2.26
C ILE A 185 -8.90 3.35 -3.24
N GLU A 186 -7.71 3.00 -3.75
CA GLU A 186 -7.07 3.72 -4.84
C GLU A 186 -6.87 2.76 -6.03
N VAL A 187 -7.13 3.22 -7.24
CA VAL A 187 -6.96 2.44 -8.47
C VAL A 187 -5.95 3.14 -9.38
N PHE A 188 -4.94 2.38 -9.81
CA PHE A 188 -3.88 2.85 -10.71
C PHE A 188 -3.89 2.04 -11.99
N LYS A 189 -3.98 2.71 -13.13
CA LYS A 189 -3.83 2.07 -14.44
C LYS A 189 -2.35 1.97 -14.78
N LEU A 190 -1.83 0.75 -14.94
CA LEU A 190 -0.41 0.48 -15.18
C LEU A 190 -0.11 0.18 -16.67
N GLY A 191 -1.13 0.00 -17.49
CA GLY A 191 -1.00 -0.25 -18.92
C GLY A 191 -1.16 -1.73 -19.30
N THR A 192 -0.50 -2.15 -20.37
CA THR A 192 -0.68 -3.49 -20.97
C THR A 192 0.46 -4.47 -20.64
N MET A 193 1.37 -4.10 -19.76
CA MET A 193 2.42 -5.01 -19.27
C MET A 193 1.77 -6.17 -18.52
N SER A 194 2.26 -7.42 -18.72
CA SER A 194 1.71 -8.58 -18.01
C SER A 194 1.92 -8.47 -16.50
N LEU A 195 1.12 -9.19 -15.71
CA LEU A 195 1.25 -9.20 -14.24
C LEU A 195 2.66 -9.64 -13.82
N GLU A 196 3.21 -10.69 -14.45
CA GLU A 196 4.55 -11.18 -14.15
C GLU A 196 5.62 -10.13 -14.46
N SER A 197 5.56 -9.51 -15.65
CA SER A 197 6.52 -8.49 -16.05
C SER A 197 6.48 -7.28 -15.12
N TYR A 198 5.29 -6.80 -14.75
CA TYR A 198 5.15 -5.70 -13.82
C TYR A 198 5.68 -6.05 -12.43
N ALA A 199 5.24 -7.17 -11.87
CA ALA A 199 5.66 -7.61 -10.55
C ALA A 199 7.18 -7.84 -10.47
N SER A 200 7.79 -8.40 -11.51
CA SER A 200 9.24 -8.63 -11.58
C SER A 200 10.05 -7.33 -11.67
N SER A 201 9.52 -6.28 -12.32
CA SER A 201 10.16 -4.98 -12.46
C SER A 201 9.84 -4.00 -11.32
N TRP A 202 8.86 -4.33 -10.47
CA TRP A 202 8.40 -3.44 -9.40
C TRP A 202 9.50 -3.15 -8.38
N SER A 203 9.68 -1.88 -8.06
CA SER A 203 10.73 -1.37 -7.16
C SER A 203 10.29 -1.20 -5.70
N GLY A 204 9.03 -1.56 -5.38
CA GLY A 204 8.45 -1.31 -4.06
C GLY A 204 7.77 0.06 -3.93
N ASP A 205 7.65 0.83 -5.03
CA ASP A 205 6.92 2.11 -5.05
C ASP A 205 5.42 1.87 -4.82
N LEU A 206 4.96 2.15 -3.62
CA LEU A 206 3.55 2.01 -3.22
C LEU A 206 2.65 3.13 -3.77
N ALA A 207 3.22 4.16 -4.37
CA ALA A 207 2.47 5.20 -5.07
C ALA A 207 2.23 4.87 -6.55
N PHE A 208 2.81 3.78 -7.07
CA PHE A 208 2.69 3.32 -8.46
C PHE A 208 2.92 4.43 -9.49
N GLY A 209 3.95 5.25 -9.27
CA GLY A 209 4.30 6.38 -10.11
C GLY A 209 3.46 7.65 -9.89
N ALA A 210 2.50 7.64 -8.98
CA ALA A 210 1.76 8.82 -8.58
C ALA A 210 2.29 9.36 -7.25
N GLY A 211 2.84 10.57 -7.22
CA GLY A 211 3.30 11.22 -5.99
C GLY A 211 2.15 11.45 -5.01
N TRP A 212 2.47 11.55 -3.73
CA TRP A 212 1.51 11.93 -2.68
C TRP A 212 0.86 13.29 -3.00
N GLY A 213 -0.47 13.35 -2.92
CA GLY A 213 -1.22 14.57 -3.24
C GLY A 213 -1.37 14.86 -4.74
N ALA A 214 -0.74 14.08 -5.62
CA ALA A 214 -0.91 14.21 -7.05
C ALA A 214 -2.06 13.32 -7.54
N ALA A 215 -2.97 13.87 -8.33
CA ALA A 215 -3.78 13.09 -9.25
C ALA A 215 -2.83 12.60 -10.37
N GLY A 216 -1.96 11.65 -10.05
CA GLY A 216 -1.00 11.13 -11.01
C GLY A 216 -1.71 10.56 -12.24
N LEU A 217 -1.03 10.57 -13.39
CA LEU A 217 -1.56 10.06 -14.66
C LEU A 217 -2.05 8.59 -14.55
N ASN A 218 -1.56 7.86 -13.57
CA ASN A 218 -1.89 6.45 -13.36
C ASN A 218 -3.06 6.24 -12.39
N ARG A 219 -3.40 7.24 -11.56
CA ARG A 219 -4.50 7.12 -10.58
C ARG A 219 -5.83 7.41 -11.24
N LEU A 220 -6.78 6.51 -11.10
CA LEU A 220 -8.14 6.63 -11.65
C LEU A 220 -9.15 7.10 -10.59
N CYS A 221 -8.92 6.83 -9.33
CA CYS A 221 -9.73 7.30 -8.20
C CYS A 221 -8.95 7.24 -6.88
#